data_5c709f4564e6673a6cf59f5e14e86cd9
#
_entry.id   5c709f4564e6673a6cf59f5e14e86cd9
#
_cell.length_a   1.000
_cell.length_b   1.000
_cell.length_c   1.000
_cell.angle_alpha   90.00
_cell.angle_beta   90.00
_cell.angle_gamma   90.00
#
_symmetry.space_group_name_H-M   'P 1'
#
loop_
_entity.id
_entity.type
_entity.pdbx_description
1 polymer ?
#
loop_
_entity_poly.entity_id
_entity_poly.type
_entity_poly.pdbx_seq_one_letter_code
_entity_poly.pdbx_strand_id
1 'polypeptide(L)'
;MTTSLLQNVIVAHRCRSTHHFIAMEALNHIDGPDADDWRNLLLAEHMWLLEGAKAPDTDFKDFKNHVLHVSEGNWGGAQDAATEWYGRAVEALRDRKWGYAAYALGVMSHYYSDPCQPFHTGQTEEEGSIHRAVEWSIAKSRDEIVRRIEAKGYPDVPAGDGPGFVADMVLAGAQRSHPHYQTFIDHYDIDVGAKNPPAGLDDTMLDAIADLCAYATKGIATLYVRAIKEAKVKPKKVNLKLRGYLATLDIPLRWVTKKMDNAADRAIVTKMYKELQETGKVIKSLPDDDKAIRKVHARDVLRMPIEKLDELPPRPTGTKHTPRIIEPDVEQVEPAPIQEAEVAPEPVAAAPAEEAPLPEPAVDTVPEPEAVPAIVADTEPEVDETPAASRDPVIVSAASELTLDSDVVDAPSIGPKTAERLAKIGITTIADLLDANPMDSADALDTGYITPESFADWQDQARLKMALPSLRVHDVQILVGAGYRSLEAVANASASELLKASMAFVETPEARRIISGSSAPDAEEIDSWIGMAKDVG
;
A
#
# COMPACT_ATOMS: atom_id res chain seq x y z
N MET A 1 -19.37 -0.11 -15.00
CA MET A 1 -19.72 -0.17 -13.57
C MET A 1 -19.63 1.24 -12.98
N THR A 2 -20.59 1.67 -12.18
CA THR A 2 -20.51 3.00 -11.53
C THR A 2 -19.60 2.89 -10.31
N THR A 3 -18.42 3.49 -10.39
CA THR A 3 -17.51 3.65 -9.24
C THR A 3 -18.21 4.41 -8.11
N SER A 4 -18.01 3.99 -6.86
CA SER A 4 -18.62 4.68 -5.72
C SER A 4 -17.98 6.07 -5.53
N LEU A 5 -18.74 7.04 -5.01
CA LEU A 5 -18.21 8.37 -4.70
C LEU A 5 -16.96 8.28 -3.81
N LEU A 6 -16.97 7.39 -2.82
CA LEU A 6 -15.82 7.17 -1.94
C LEU A 6 -14.58 6.73 -2.72
N GLN A 7 -14.72 5.78 -3.65
CA GLN A 7 -13.60 5.31 -4.47
C GLN A 7 -13.02 6.44 -5.32
N ASN A 8 -13.86 7.24 -5.98
CA ASN A 8 -13.40 8.38 -6.77
C ASN A 8 -12.62 9.39 -5.91
N VAL A 9 -13.09 9.68 -4.70
CA VAL A 9 -12.39 10.56 -3.76
C VAL A 9 -11.04 9.96 -3.32
N ILE A 10 -10.99 8.67 -3.01
CA ILE A 10 -9.75 7.98 -2.64
C ILE A 10 -8.75 8.03 -3.79
N VAL A 11 -9.16 7.66 -4.99
CA VAL A 11 -8.27 7.65 -6.18
C VAL A 11 -7.75 9.06 -6.48
N ALA A 12 -8.60 10.08 -6.43
CA ALA A 12 -8.21 11.46 -6.71
C ALA A 12 -7.26 12.06 -5.66
N HIS A 13 -7.47 11.73 -4.38
CA HIS A 13 -6.86 12.48 -3.28
C HIS A 13 -5.96 11.64 -2.35
N ARG A 14 -6.09 10.30 -2.34
CA ARG A 14 -5.31 9.42 -1.47
C ARG A 14 -4.30 8.55 -2.24
N CYS A 15 -4.53 8.27 -3.52
CA CYS A 15 -3.58 7.52 -4.34
C CYS A 15 -2.41 8.42 -4.77
N ARG A 16 -1.29 8.32 -4.05
CA ARG A 16 -0.08 9.13 -4.26
C ARG A 16 0.95 8.48 -5.18
N SER A 17 0.93 7.17 -5.28
CA SER A 17 1.83 6.37 -6.13
C SER A 17 1.04 5.54 -7.14
N THR A 18 1.76 4.95 -8.10
CA THR A 18 1.20 3.99 -9.06
C THR A 18 0.68 2.75 -8.35
N HIS A 19 1.37 2.25 -7.31
CA HIS A 19 0.92 1.11 -6.48
C HIS A 19 -0.44 1.37 -5.83
N HIS A 20 -0.62 2.56 -5.23
CA HIS A 20 -1.91 2.95 -4.66
C HIS A 20 -3.03 2.92 -5.71
N PHE A 21 -2.75 3.48 -6.90
CA PHE A 21 -3.73 3.54 -7.98
C PHE A 21 -4.10 2.13 -8.45
N ILE A 22 -3.12 1.28 -8.76
CA ILE A 22 -3.33 -0.08 -9.27
C ILE A 22 -4.07 -0.94 -8.24
N ALA A 23 -3.68 -0.89 -6.95
CA ALA A 23 -4.33 -1.64 -5.88
C ALA A 23 -5.80 -1.24 -5.69
N MET A 24 -6.12 0.06 -5.78
CA MET A 24 -7.49 0.56 -5.69
C MET A 24 -8.31 0.25 -6.94
N GLU A 25 -7.71 0.36 -8.12
CA GLU A 25 -8.39 0.06 -9.38
C GLU A 25 -8.73 -1.44 -9.49
N ALA A 26 -7.87 -2.31 -8.95
CA ALA A 26 -8.12 -3.74 -8.89
C ALA A 26 -9.43 -4.10 -8.18
N LEU A 27 -9.91 -3.29 -7.22
CA LEU A 27 -11.19 -3.49 -6.56
C LEU A 27 -12.38 -3.48 -7.53
N ASN A 28 -12.30 -2.70 -8.61
CA ASN A 28 -13.36 -2.63 -9.64
C ASN A 28 -13.52 -3.94 -10.42
N HIS A 29 -12.50 -4.80 -10.37
CA HIS A 29 -12.44 -6.06 -11.07
C HIS A 29 -12.68 -7.29 -10.19
N ILE A 30 -13.05 -7.09 -8.91
CA ILE A 30 -13.51 -8.17 -8.05
C ILE A 30 -14.84 -8.68 -8.57
N ASP A 31 -14.91 -9.99 -8.83
CA ASP A 31 -16.08 -10.68 -9.34
C ASP A 31 -16.50 -11.86 -8.44
N GLY A 32 -17.60 -12.53 -8.82
CA GLY A 32 -18.10 -13.69 -8.11
C GLY A 32 -19.14 -13.38 -7.02
N PRO A 33 -19.46 -14.37 -6.17
CA PRO A 33 -20.44 -14.22 -5.11
C PRO A 33 -20.04 -13.15 -4.10
N ASP A 34 -20.99 -12.32 -3.69
CA ASP A 34 -20.79 -11.24 -2.71
C ASP A 34 -19.73 -10.18 -3.15
N ALA A 35 -19.46 -10.05 -4.48
CA ALA A 35 -18.41 -9.15 -5.01
C ALA A 35 -18.60 -7.69 -4.55
N ASP A 36 -19.83 -7.18 -4.55
CA ASP A 36 -20.12 -5.82 -4.09
C ASP A 36 -19.88 -5.65 -2.58
N ASP A 37 -20.23 -6.63 -1.77
CA ASP A 37 -19.97 -6.60 -0.34
C ASP A 37 -18.47 -6.68 -0.04
N TRP A 38 -17.71 -7.48 -0.79
CA TRP A 38 -16.24 -7.54 -0.70
C TRP A 38 -15.59 -6.22 -1.12
N ARG A 39 -16.01 -5.65 -2.24
CA ARG A 39 -15.53 -4.34 -2.71
C ARG A 39 -15.80 -3.26 -1.68
N ASN A 40 -17.01 -3.23 -1.12
CA ASN A 40 -17.40 -2.27 -0.09
C ASN A 40 -16.59 -2.44 1.19
N LEU A 41 -16.30 -3.67 1.60
CA LEU A 41 -15.46 -3.95 2.77
C LEU A 41 -14.03 -3.44 2.56
N LEU A 42 -13.38 -3.78 1.43
CA LEU A 42 -12.03 -3.33 1.14
C LEU A 42 -11.95 -1.81 0.94
N LEU A 43 -12.99 -1.18 0.36
CA LEU A 43 -13.11 0.27 0.31
C LEU A 43 -13.27 0.89 1.71
N ALA A 44 -13.95 0.22 2.64
CA ALA A 44 -14.02 0.67 4.02
C ALA A 44 -12.66 0.62 4.72
N GLU A 45 -11.84 -0.38 4.38
CA GLU A 45 -10.50 -0.59 4.92
C GLU A 45 -9.40 0.00 4.01
N HIS A 46 -9.74 0.91 3.07
CA HIS A 46 -8.81 1.48 2.07
C HIS A 46 -7.54 2.08 2.67
N MET A 47 -7.60 2.59 3.89
CA MET A 47 -6.42 3.17 4.54
C MET A 47 -5.34 2.10 4.75
N TRP A 48 -5.74 0.92 5.24
CA TRP A 48 -4.85 -0.22 5.40
C TRP A 48 -4.36 -0.78 4.07
N LEU A 49 -5.24 -0.82 3.06
CA LEU A 49 -4.86 -1.27 1.72
C LEU A 49 -3.79 -0.37 1.09
N LEU A 50 -3.96 0.95 1.18
CA LEU A 50 -3.01 1.93 0.65
C LEU A 50 -1.69 1.92 1.44
N GLU A 51 -1.76 1.80 2.77
CA GLU A 51 -0.56 1.68 3.59
C GLU A 51 0.23 0.43 3.22
N GLY A 52 -0.43 -0.72 3.13
CA GLY A 52 0.19 -1.96 2.67
C GLY A 52 0.82 -1.82 1.28
N ALA A 53 0.12 -1.17 0.34
CA ALA A 53 0.63 -0.95 -1.01
C ALA A 53 1.86 -0.01 -1.08
N LYS A 54 2.26 0.61 0.03
CA LYS A 54 3.45 1.49 0.10
C LYS A 54 4.49 1.02 1.13
N ALA A 55 4.11 0.17 2.08
CA ALA A 55 4.98 -0.28 3.17
C ALA A 55 6.30 -0.93 2.71
N PRO A 56 6.38 -1.69 1.60
CA PRO A 56 7.66 -2.19 1.11
C PRO A 56 8.69 -1.10 0.87
N ASP A 57 8.32 0.02 0.26
CA ASP A 57 9.21 1.15 -0.01
C ASP A 57 9.58 1.95 1.24
N THR A 58 8.63 2.11 2.16
CA THR A 58 8.78 3.05 3.28
C THR A 58 9.24 2.39 4.56
N ASP A 59 8.70 1.23 4.89
CA ASP A 59 8.86 0.59 6.19
C ASP A 59 9.80 -0.63 6.14
N PHE A 60 9.67 -1.49 5.11
CA PHE A 60 10.45 -2.74 5.04
C PHE A 60 11.84 -2.50 4.46
N LYS A 61 11.93 -1.68 3.41
CA LYS A 61 13.18 -1.35 2.73
C LYS A 61 13.97 -2.61 2.31
N ASP A 62 13.23 -3.63 1.91
CA ASP A 62 13.75 -4.94 1.51
C ASP A 62 13.87 -5.03 -0.03
N PHE A 63 14.56 -4.07 -0.59
CA PHE A 63 14.57 -3.71 -2.01
C PHE A 63 14.86 -4.86 -2.98
N LYS A 64 15.58 -5.91 -2.55
CA LYS A 64 15.74 -7.13 -3.36
C LYS A 64 14.41 -7.83 -3.65
N ASN A 65 13.42 -7.66 -2.79
CA ASN A 65 12.09 -8.25 -2.94
C ASN A 65 11.20 -7.48 -3.94
N HIS A 66 11.67 -6.35 -4.44
CA HIS A 66 10.97 -5.55 -5.44
C HIS A 66 11.30 -5.96 -6.88
N VAL A 67 12.33 -6.75 -7.08
CA VAL A 67 12.84 -7.07 -8.42
C VAL A 67 12.71 -8.55 -8.76
N LEU A 68 12.63 -8.82 -10.08
CA LEU A 68 12.73 -10.16 -10.65
C LEU A 68 13.43 -10.07 -12.02
N HIS A 69 14.77 -10.22 -12.03
CA HIS A 69 15.58 -10.06 -13.24
C HIS A 69 15.49 -11.29 -14.13
N VAL A 70 14.65 -11.22 -15.14
CA VAL A 70 14.29 -12.36 -16.00
C VAL A 70 15.50 -12.96 -16.74
N SER A 71 16.37 -12.10 -17.26
CA SER A 71 17.58 -12.52 -18.01
C SER A 71 18.70 -13.04 -17.10
N GLU A 72 18.59 -12.91 -15.78
CA GLU A 72 19.61 -13.26 -14.78
C GLU A 72 19.17 -14.41 -13.89
N GLY A 73 18.47 -15.39 -14.47
CA GLY A 73 18.00 -16.58 -13.76
C GLY A 73 16.89 -16.28 -12.75
N ASN A 74 16.06 -15.28 -13.03
CA ASN A 74 15.00 -14.80 -12.14
C ASN A 74 15.57 -14.31 -10.80
N TRP A 75 16.71 -13.63 -10.82
CA TRP A 75 17.28 -13.05 -9.62
C TRP A 75 16.36 -11.96 -9.04
N GLY A 76 16.11 -12.05 -7.74
CA GLY A 76 15.21 -11.16 -7.01
C GLY A 76 14.47 -11.92 -5.92
N GLY A 77 13.53 -11.27 -5.26
CA GLY A 77 12.74 -11.85 -4.16
C GLY A 77 11.23 -11.64 -4.33
N ALA A 78 10.80 -11.00 -5.42
CA ALA A 78 9.40 -10.61 -5.61
C ALA A 78 8.41 -11.78 -5.57
N GLN A 79 8.82 -12.95 -6.12
CA GLN A 79 7.98 -14.15 -6.12
C GLN A 79 7.69 -14.66 -4.70
N ASP A 80 8.73 -14.74 -3.88
CA ASP A 80 8.61 -15.25 -2.51
C ASP A 80 7.85 -14.25 -1.63
N ALA A 81 8.16 -12.96 -1.75
CA ALA A 81 7.50 -11.89 -0.99
C ALA A 81 5.99 -11.80 -1.33
N ALA A 82 5.63 -11.78 -2.61
CA ALA A 82 4.23 -11.76 -3.01
C ALA A 82 3.47 -13.01 -2.51
N THR A 83 4.11 -14.18 -2.58
CA THR A 83 3.52 -15.46 -2.12
C THR A 83 3.31 -15.45 -0.60
N GLU A 84 4.29 -14.97 0.17
CA GLU A 84 4.19 -14.87 1.62
C GLU A 84 3.04 -13.94 2.03
N TRP A 85 2.98 -12.74 1.46
CA TRP A 85 1.95 -11.76 1.79
C TRP A 85 0.56 -12.17 1.30
N TYR A 86 0.47 -12.91 0.20
CA TYR A 86 -0.77 -13.57 -0.23
C TYR A 86 -1.27 -14.54 0.85
N GLY A 87 -0.40 -15.41 1.36
CA GLY A 87 -0.73 -16.35 2.44
C GLY A 87 -1.23 -15.62 3.71
N ARG A 88 -0.52 -14.57 4.13
CA ARG A 88 -0.93 -13.72 5.28
C ARG A 88 -2.30 -13.07 5.05
N ALA A 89 -2.59 -12.62 3.83
CA ALA A 89 -3.89 -12.06 3.48
C ALA A 89 -5.01 -13.10 3.59
N VAL A 90 -4.81 -14.31 3.08
CA VAL A 90 -5.78 -15.41 3.19
C VAL A 90 -6.06 -15.78 4.65
N GLU A 91 -5.04 -15.88 5.49
CA GLU A 91 -5.18 -16.15 6.92
C GLU A 91 -5.94 -15.03 7.63
N ALA A 92 -5.59 -13.78 7.37
CA ALA A 92 -6.26 -12.62 7.96
C ALA A 92 -7.73 -12.51 7.54
N LEU A 93 -8.05 -12.81 6.27
CA LEU A 93 -9.43 -12.90 5.79
C LEU A 93 -10.20 -13.99 6.52
N ARG A 94 -9.60 -15.18 6.70
CA ARG A 94 -10.18 -16.32 7.41
C ARG A 94 -10.47 -15.97 8.87
N ASP A 95 -9.57 -15.26 9.52
CA ASP A 95 -9.69 -14.77 10.89
C ASP A 95 -10.61 -13.54 11.01
N ARG A 96 -11.11 -13.00 9.89
CA ARG A 96 -11.92 -11.76 9.84
C ARG A 96 -11.22 -10.54 10.42
N LYS A 97 -9.90 -10.48 10.34
CA LYS A 97 -9.06 -9.31 10.68
C LYS A 97 -8.99 -8.37 9.48
N TRP A 98 -10.11 -7.69 9.19
CA TRP A 98 -10.36 -7.00 7.93
C TRP A 98 -9.32 -5.94 7.59
N GLY A 99 -8.93 -5.11 8.56
CA GLY A 99 -7.88 -4.10 8.36
C GLY A 99 -6.54 -4.74 8.00
N TYR A 100 -6.09 -5.75 8.77
CA TYR A 100 -4.84 -6.45 8.46
C TYR A 100 -4.90 -7.25 7.16
N ALA A 101 -6.06 -7.81 6.82
CA ALA A 101 -6.27 -8.46 5.53
C ALA A 101 -6.10 -7.46 4.36
N ALA A 102 -6.71 -6.27 4.47
CA ALA A 102 -6.54 -5.21 3.49
C ALA A 102 -5.07 -4.75 3.39
N TYR A 103 -4.37 -4.59 4.53
CA TYR A 103 -2.94 -4.28 4.56
C TYR A 103 -2.11 -5.35 3.85
N ALA A 104 -2.32 -6.63 4.18
CA ALA A 104 -1.57 -7.73 3.57
C ALA A 104 -1.85 -7.85 2.05
N LEU A 105 -3.10 -7.61 1.61
CA LEU A 105 -3.44 -7.51 0.19
C LEU A 105 -2.74 -6.33 -0.48
N GLY A 106 -2.59 -5.20 0.22
CA GLY A 106 -1.83 -4.05 -0.25
C GLY A 106 -0.36 -4.38 -0.45
N VAL A 107 0.30 -4.99 0.55
CA VAL A 107 1.72 -5.40 0.44
C VAL A 107 1.93 -6.42 -0.67
N MET A 108 1.07 -7.43 -0.76
CA MET A 108 1.10 -8.40 -1.85
C MET A 108 0.97 -7.72 -3.22
N SER A 109 0.07 -6.72 -3.34
CA SER A 109 -0.12 -6.00 -4.60
C SER A 109 1.12 -5.22 -5.03
N HIS A 110 1.90 -4.69 -4.08
CA HIS A 110 3.16 -4.02 -4.34
C HIS A 110 4.17 -4.96 -4.99
N TYR A 111 4.53 -6.06 -4.29
CA TYR A 111 5.51 -7.04 -4.80
C TYR A 111 5.07 -7.73 -6.09
N TYR A 112 3.76 -7.80 -6.37
CA TYR A 112 3.25 -8.28 -7.64
C TYR A 112 3.40 -7.24 -8.76
N SER A 113 3.14 -5.96 -8.46
CA SER A 113 3.14 -4.92 -9.50
C SER A 113 4.53 -4.44 -9.90
N ASP A 114 5.52 -4.52 -9.01
CA ASP A 114 6.89 -4.10 -9.30
C ASP A 114 7.48 -4.85 -10.50
N PRO A 115 7.48 -6.19 -10.57
CA PRO A 115 7.97 -6.89 -11.76
C PRO A 115 7.14 -6.66 -13.03
N CYS A 116 5.93 -6.08 -12.91
CA CYS A 116 5.20 -5.61 -14.08
C CYS A 116 5.72 -4.27 -14.63
N GLN A 117 6.68 -3.63 -13.98
CA GLN A 117 7.37 -2.44 -14.45
C GLN A 117 8.75 -2.86 -15.00
N PRO A 118 9.13 -2.44 -16.22
CA PRO A 118 10.35 -2.95 -16.89
C PRO A 118 11.63 -2.81 -16.06
N PHE A 119 11.83 -1.71 -15.36
CA PHE A 119 13.06 -1.46 -14.60
C PHE A 119 13.22 -2.32 -13.34
N HIS A 120 12.18 -3.04 -12.92
CA HIS A 120 12.29 -4.07 -11.88
C HIS A 120 12.68 -5.46 -12.43
N THR A 121 12.95 -5.58 -13.74
CA THR A 121 13.25 -6.85 -14.41
C THR A 121 14.68 -6.98 -14.90
N GLY A 122 15.52 -6.02 -14.62
CA GLY A 122 16.94 -5.95 -14.97
C GLY A 122 17.63 -4.83 -14.23
N GLN A 123 18.96 -4.69 -14.40
CA GLN A 123 19.76 -3.63 -13.79
C GLN A 123 20.89 -3.21 -14.72
N THR A 124 20.90 -1.94 -15.14
CA THR A 124 22.00 -1.34 -15.91
C THR A 124 22.32 0.07 -15.40
N GLU A 125 23.46 0.62 -15.80
CA GLU A 125 23.84 1.99 -15.46
C GLU A 125 22.94 3.03 -16.14
N GLU A 126 22.51 2.74 -17.37
CA GLU A 126 21.60 3.59 -18.13
C GLU A 126 20.24 3.67 -17.47
N GLU A 127 19.68 2.53 -17.08
CA GLU A 127 18.42 2.45 -16.34
C GLU A 127 18.53 3.20 -15.02
N GLY A 128 19.55 2.92 -14.19
CA GLY A 128 19.72 3.58 -12.90
C GLY A 128 19.80 5.11 -13.00
N SER A 129 20.27 5.63 -14.14
CA SER A 129 20.36 7.08 -14.38
C SER A 129 19.00 7.75 -14.61
N ILE A 130 17.97 7.00 -15.04
CA ILE A 130 16.66 7.52 -15.42
C ILE A 130 15.51 6.92 -14.62
N HIS A 131 15.71 5.83 -13.88
CA HIS A 131 14.68 5.05 -13.20
C HIS A 131 13.70 5.94 -12.43
N ARG A 132 14.19 6.71 -11.49
CA ARG A 132 13.37 7.58 -10.65
C ARG A 132 12.62 8.67 -11.45
N ALA A 133 13.26 9.16 -12.53
CA ALA A 133 12.62 10.16 -13.39
C ALA A 133 11.48 9.56 -14.21
N VAL A 134 11.63 8.32 -14.69
CA VAL A 134 10.56 7.56 -15.38
C VAL A 134 9.39 7.31 -14.44
N GLU A 135 9.63 6.81 -13.22
CA GLU A 135 8.57 6.58 -12.23
C GLU A 135 7.80 7.86 -11.90
N TRP A 136 8.51 8.96 -11.70
CA TRP A 136 7.89 10.26 -11.47
C TRP A 136 7.05 10.70 -12.68
N SER A 137 7.54 10.48 -13.90
CA SER A 137 6.82 10.80 -15.13
C SER A 137 5.56 9.94 -15.30
N ILE A 138 5.61 8.64 -14.99
CA ILE A 138 4.46 7.74 -14.96
C ILE A 138 3.41 8.24 -13.96
N ALA A 139 3.83 8.55 -12.73
CA ALA A 139 2.91 9.04 -11.69
C ALA A 139 2.23 10.36 -12.09
N LYS A 140 2.89 11.22 -12.88
CA LYS A 140 2.33 12.49 -13.38
C LYS A 140 1.51 12.35 -14.65
N SER A 141 1.61 11.23 -15.36
CA SER A 141 0.87 10.94 -16.58
C SER A 141 -0.37 10.07 -16.35
N ARG A 142 -0.79 9.88 -15.10
CA ARG A 142 -1.89 8.98 -14.72
C ARG A 142 -3.13 9.13 -15.58
N ASP A 143 -3.62 10.36 -15.77
CA ASP A 143 -4.87 10.59 -16.51
C ASP A 143 -4.75 10.16 -17.97
N GLU A 144 -3.59 10.32 -18.58
CA GLU A 144 -3.29 9.84 -19.93
C GLU A 144 -3.25 8.31 -19.98
N ILE A 145 -2.57 7.70 -19.02
CA ILE A 145 -2.47 6.23 -18.89
C ILE A 145 -3.87 5.62 -18.74
N VAL A 146 -4.70 6.19 -17.86
CA VAL A 146 -6.09 5.72 -17.65
C VAL A 146 -6.90 5.82 -18.94
N ARG A 147 -6.81 6.93 -19.69
CA ARG A 147 -7.52 7.07 -20.98
C ARG A 147 -7.10 5.99 -22.00
N ARG A 148 -5.80 5.64 -22.04
CA ARG A 148 -5.31 4.58 -22.92
C ARG A 148 -5.80 3.20 -22.48
N ILE A 149 -5.83 2.94 -21.17
CA ILE A 149 -6.41 1.70 -20.62
C ILE A 149 -7.89 1.60 -20.95
N GLU A 150 -8.66 2.68 -20.77
CA GLU A 150 -10.09 2.70 -21.09
C GLU A 150 -10.36 2.44 -22.58
N ALA A 151 -9.51 2.95 -23.45
CA ALA A 151 -9.63 2.75 -24.91
C ALA A 151 -9.32 1.31 -25.34
N LYS A 152 -8.34 0.64 -24.69
CA LYS A 152 -7.92 -0.74 -25.03
C LYS A 152 -8.68 -1.80 -24.24
N GLY A 153 -9.10 -1.48 -23.00
CA GLY A 153 -9.65 -2.40 -22.02
C GLY A 153 -8.59 -3.14 -21.22
N TYR A 154 -9.05 -3.97 -20.29
CA TYR A 154 -8.19 -4.76 -19.40
C TYR A 154 -8.01 -6.18 -19.97
N PRO A 155 -6.78 -6.72 -19.96
CA PRO A 155 -6.54 -8.10 -20.40
C PRO A 155 -7.13 -9.10 -19.40
N ASP A 156 -7.32 -10.33 -19.83
CA ASP A 156 -7.56 -11.45 -18.92
C ASP A 156 -6.24 -11.95 -18.33
N VAL A 157 -6.19 -12.12 -17.00
CA VAL A 157 -5.00 -12.58 -16.27
C VAL A 157 -5.43 -13.68 -15.31
N PRO A 158 -5.58 -14.93 -15.82
CA PRO A 158 -6.02 -16.04 -14.97
C PRO A 158 -4.92 -16.49 -14.01
N ALA A 159 -5.33 -16.91 -12.81
CA ALA A 159 -4.44 -17.62 -11.89
C ALA A 159 -4.36 -19.09 -12.32
N GLY A 160 -3.16 -19.67 -12.25
CA GLY A 160 -2.97 -21.11 -12.38
C GLY A 160 -3.59 -21.90 -11.21
N ASP A 161 -3.72 -23.21 -11.39
CA ASP A 161 -4.30 -24.10 -10.36
C ASP A 161 -3.25 -24.71 -9.40
N GLY A 162 -1.96 -24.55 -9.69
CA GLY A 162 -0.86 -25.10 -8.89
C GLY A 162 -0.63 -24.35 -7.56
N PRO A 163 0.04 -24.98 -6.59
CA PRO A 163 0.33 -24.33 -5.29
C PRO A 163 1.27 -23.13 -5.40
N GLY A 164 2.05 -23.01 -6.48
CA GLY A 164 2.97 -21.90 -6.75
C GLY A 164 2.38 -20.78 -7.62
N PHE A 165 1.07 -20.77 -7.84
CA PHE A 165 0.44 -19.87 -8.82
C PHE A 165 0.74 -18.38 -8.60
N VAL A 166 0.96 -17.93 -7.35
CA VAL A 166 1.31 -16.53 -7.07
C VAL A 166 2.69 -16.22 -7.65
N ALA A 167 3.68 -17.08 -7.37
CA ALA A 167 5.03 -16.94 -7.92
C ALA A 167 5.04 -17.01 -9.45
N ASP A 168 4.23 -17.90 -10.03
CA ASP A 168 4.06 -18.03 -11.48
C ASP A 168 3.45 -16.76 -12.09
N MET A 169 2.46 -16.15 -11.43
CA MET A 169 1.86 -14.90 -11.88
C MET A 169 2.84 -13.73 -11.81
N VAL A 170 3.67 -13.65 -10.77
CA VAL A 170 4.75 -12.63 -10.65
C VAL A 170 5.75 -12.81 -11.80
N LEU A 171 6.19 -14.06 -12.07
CA LEU A 171 7.09 -14.36 -13.17
C LEU A 171 6.48 -13.97 -14.53
N ALA A 172 5.21 -14.30 -14.75
CA ALA A 172 4.52 -13.93 -15.98
C ALA A 172 4.44 -12.40 -16.16
N GLY A 173 4.24 -11.65 -15.07
CA GLY A 173 4.29 -10.19 -15.07
C GLY A 173 5.68 -9.66 -15.46
N ALA A 174 6.74 -10.20 -14.87
CA ALA A 174 8.12 -9.86 -15.19
C ALA A 174 8.47 -10.20 -16.66
N GLN A 175 8.09 -11.37 -17.14
CA GLN A 175 8.30 -11.78 -18.53
C GLN A 175 7.54 -10.92 -19.53
N ARG A 176 6.37 -10.41 -19.16
CA ARG A 176 5.60 -9.48 -19.98
C ARG A 176 6.24 -8.09 -20.04
N SER A 177 6.79 -7.61 -18.94
CA SER A 177 7.36 -6.26 -18.84
C SER A 177 8.79 -6.18 -19.37
N HIS A 178 9.60 -7.23 -19.16
CA HIS A 178 11.03 -7.25 -19.53
C HIS A 178 11.34 -6.85 -20.99
N PRO A 179 10.56 -7.27 -22.01
CA PRO A 179 10.81 -6.81 -23.39
C PRO A 179 10.78 -5.29 -23.58
N HIS A 180 10.11 -4.56 -22.69
CA HIS A 180 10.05 -3.11 -22.73
C HIS A 180 11.22 -2.42 -21.99
N TYR A 181 12.11 -3.17 -21.34
CA TYR A 181 13.22 -2.63 -20.55
C TYR A 181 14.12 -1.70 -21.41
N GLN A 182 14.61 -2.22 -22.55
CA GLN A 182 15.43 -1.43 -23.44
C GLN A 182 14.64 -0.31 -24.13
N THR A 183 13.36 -0.56 -24.45
CA THR A 183 12.48 0.46 -25.02
C THR A 183 12.36 1.68 -24.09
N PHE A 184 12.24 1.47 -22.79
CA PHE A 184 12.14 2.57 -21.82
C PHE A 184 13.43 3.38 -21.74
N ILE A 185 14.61 2.72 -21.81
CA ILE A 185 15.92 3.39 -21.86
C ILE A 185 16.06 4.23 -23.13
N ASP A 186 15.66 3.68 -24.28
CA ASP A 186 15.87 4.31 -25.59
C ASP A 186 14.87 5.44 -25.88
N HIS A 187 13.68 5.38 -25.29
CA HIS A 187 12.58 6.29 -25.59
C HIS A 187 12.37 7.39 -24.55
N TYR A 188 12.88 7.22 -23.31
CA TYR A 188 12.71 8.24 -22.29
C TYR A 188 13.61 9.44 -22.53
N ASP A 189 13.01 10.62 -22.64
CA ASP A 189 13.76 11.89 -22.76
C ASP A 189 13.99 12.50 -21.37
N ILE A 190 15.17 12.23 -20.78
CA ILE A 190 15.53 12.76 -19.46
C ILE A 190 15.72 14.28 -19.48
N ASP A 191 16.18 14.87 -20.59
CA ASP A 191 16.41 16.32 -20.70
C ASP A 191 15.11 17.11 -20.60
N VAL A 192 14.03 16.53 -21.10
CA VAL A 192 12.66 17.06 -21.02
C VAL A 192 11.99 16.60 -19.73
N GLY A 193 12.04 15.31 -19.39
CA GLY A 193 11.35 14.69 -18.26
C GLY A 193 11.78 15.25 -16.90
N ALA A 194 13.06 15.56 -16.71
CA ALA A 194 13.55 16.16 -15.47
C ALA A 194 12.92 17.55 -15.16
N LYS A 195 12.43 18.25 -16.20
CA LYS A 195 11.79 19.58 -16.07
C LYS A 195 10.27 19.50 -16.13
N ASN A 196 9.76 18.67 -17.04
CA ASN A 196 8.34 18.42 -17.28
C ASN A 196 8.08 16.91 -17.37
N PRO A 197 7.82 16.21 -16.25
CA PRO A 197 7.78 14.75 -16.19
C PRO A 197 6.91 14.10 -17.27
N PRO A 198 5.65 14.51 -17.52
CA PRO A 198 4.84 13.87 -18.54
C PRO A 198 5.42 13.96 -19.95
N ALA A 199 6.15 15.03 -20.26
CA ALA A 199 6.71 15.23 -21.58
C ALA A 199 7.99 14.40 -21.86
N GLY A 200 8.55 13.73 -20.83
CA GLY A 200 9.64 12.78 -21.00
C GLY A 200 9.20 11.42 -21.55
N LEU A 201 7.89 11.14 -21.52
CA LEU A 201 7.29 9.91 -22.06
C LEU A 201 6.73 10.17 -23.44
N ASP A 202 7.14 9.37 -24.42
CA ASP A 202 6.52 9.36 -25.74
C ASP A 202 5.32 8.40 -25.84
N ASP A 203 4.66 8.37 -26.99
CA ASP A 203 3.50 7.51 -27.20
C ASP A 203 3.81 6.02 -27.09
N THR A 204 5.03 5.60 -27.51
CA THR A 204 5.48 4.20 -27.40
C THR A 204 5.56 3.77 -25.93
N MET A 205 6.16 4.60 -25.10
CA MET A 205 6.23 4.34 -23.65
C MET A 205 4.85 4.39 -23.01
N LEU A 206 4.05 5.40 -23.32
CA LEU A 206 2.69 5.55 -22.77
C LEU A 206 1.79 4.36 -23.10
N ASP A 207 1.89 3.82 -24.31
CA ASP A 207 1.14 2.63 -24.73
C ASP A 207 1.61 1.38 -23.96
N ALA A 208 2.92 1.19 -23.82
CA ALA A 208 3.49 0.08 -23.06
C ALA A 208 3.11 0.19 -21.56
N ILE A 209 3.24 1.37 -20.96
CA ILE A 209 2.88 1.63 -19.57
C ILE A 209 1.39 1.34 -19.34
N ALA A 210 0.51 1.78 -20.24
CA ALA A 210 -0.93 1.52 -20.13
C ALA A 210 -1.23 0.01 -20.16
N ASP A 211 -0.60 -0.73 -21.08
CA ASP A 211 -0.77 -2.18 -21.18
C ASP A 211 -0.27 -2.91 -19.91
N LEU A 212 0.88 -2.50 -19.39
CA LEU A 212 1.47 -3.11 -18.20
C LEU A 212 0.69 -2.77 -16.92
N CYS A 213 0.23 -1.53 -16.77
CA CYS A 213 -0.65 -1.13 -15.67
C CYS A 213 -2.01 -1.87 -15.71
N ALA A 214 -2.60 -2.02 -16.88
CA ALA A 214 -3.84 -2.79 -17.04
C ALA A 214 -3.64 -4.26 -16.68
N TYR A 215 -2.52 -4.85 -17.12
CA TYR A 215 -2.14 -6.22 -16.76
C TYR A 215 -1.93 -6.38 -15.24
N ALA A 216 -1.17 -5.49 -14.62
CA ALA A 216 -0.92 -5.51 -13.18
C ALA A 216 -2.23 -5.39 -12.39
N THR A 217 -3.12 -4.45 -12.78
CA THR A 217 -4.43 -4.26 -12.15
C THR A 217 -5.27 -5.55 -12.19
N LYS A 218 -5.33 -6.21 -13.34
CA LYS A 218 -6.12 -7.44 -13.48
C LYS A 218 -5.49 -8.61 -12.73
N GLY A 219 -4.17 -8.73 -12.72
CA GLY A 219 -3.47 -9.75 -11.94
C GLY A 219 -3.72 -9.60 -10.45
N ILE A 220 -3.63 -8.38 -9.92
CA ILE A 220 -3.97 -8.08 -8.52
C ILE A 220 -5.43 -8.42 -8.21
N ALA A 221 -6.36 -8.05 -9.08
CA ALA A 221 -7.78 -8.40 -8.92
C ALA A 221 -7.98 -9.93 -8.86
N THR A 222 -7.30 -10.66 -9.73
CA THR A 222 -7.31 -12.13 -9.73
C THR A 222 -6.81 -12.69 -8.40
N LEU A 223 -5.71 -12.14 -7.86
CA LEU A 223 -5.17 -12.54 -6.56
C LEU A 223 -6.12 -12.19 -5.41
N TYR A 224 -6.78 -11.03 -5.45
CA TYR A 224 -7.80 -10.66 -4.45
C TYR A 224 -8.98 -11.64 -4.47
N VAL A 225 -9.53 -11.93 -5.65
CA VAL A 225 -10.64 -12.89 -5.82
C VAL A 225 -10.23 -14.28 -5.34
N ARG A 226 -9.01 -14.71 -5.65
CA ARG A 226 -8.51 -16.01 -5.22
C ARG A 226 -8.34 -16.07 -3.71
N ALA A 227 -7.77 -15.06 -3.07
CA ALA A 227 -7.61 -14.98 -1.62
C ALA A 227 -8.97 -15.01 -0.89
N ILE A 228 -9.96 -14.26 -1.39
CA ILE A 228 -11.33 -14.27 -0.89
C ILE A 228 -11.93 -15.67 -0.97
N LYS A 229 -11.75 -16.35 -2.10
CA LYS A 229 -12.27 -17.70 -2.34
C LYS A 229 -11.63 -18.74 -1.41
N GLU A 230 -10.32 -18.65 -1.20
CA GLU A 230 -9.56 -19.54 -0.33
C GLU A 230 -9.84 -19.33 1.16
N ALA A 231 -10.16 -18.10 1.56
CA ALA A 231 -10.55 -17.80 2.93
C ALA A 231 -11.87 -18.47 3.34
N LYS A 232 -12.79 -18.72 2.40
CA LYS A 232 -14.10 -19.38 2.63
C LYS A 232 -14.96 -18.70 3.69
N VAL A 233 -14.90 -17.38 3.78
CA VAL A 233 -15.69 -16.57 4.72
C VAL A 233 -16.59 -15.61 3.95
N LYS A 234 -17.63 -15.09 4.61
CA LYS A 234 -18.48 -14.04 4.04
C LYS A 234 -17.99 -12.67 4.49
N PRO A 235 -18.08 -11.66 3.62
CA PRO A 235 -17.70 -10.31 3.98
C PRO A 235 -18.65 -9.71 5.01
N LYS A 236 -18.11 -8.79 5.83
CA LYS A 236 -18.95 -7.94 6.68
C LYS A 236 -19.65 -6.90 5.79
N LYS A 237 -20.98 -6.77 5.91
CA LYS A 237 -21.71 -5.71 5.22
C LYS A 237 -21.33 -4.34 5.77
N VAL A 238 -20.98 -3.42 4.90
CA VAL A 238 -20.54 -2.08 5.27
C VAL A 238 -21.36 -1.03 4.51
N ASN A 239 -21.81 0.01 5.24
CA ASN A 239 -22.49 1.14 4.63
C ASN A 239 -21.47 2.26 4.37
N LEU A 240 -21.18 2.52 3.09
CA LEU A 240 -20.17 3.51 2.67
C LEU A 240 -20.68 4.95 2.56
N LYS A 241 -21.98 5.20 2.68
CA LYS A 241 -22.57 6.54 2.44
C LYS A 241 -21.98 7.62 3.33
N LEU A 242 -21.90 7.37 4.64
CA LEU A 242 -21.32 8.32 5.60
C LEU A 242 -19.79 8.47 5.40
N ARG A 243 -19.09 7.36 5.19
CA ARG A 243 -17.63 7.39 4.94
C ARG A 243 -17.27 8.15 3.68
N GLY A 244 -18.08 8.05 2.61
CA GLY A 244 -17.91 8.83 1.39
C GLY A 244 -18.02 10.33 1.62
N TYR A 245 -18.99 10.74 2.44
CA TYR A 245 -19.16 12.15 2.81
C TYR A 245 -17.99 12.67 3.66
N LEU A 246 -17.58 11.92 4.68
CA LEU A 246 -16.45 12.29 5.53
C LEU A 246 -15.13 12.38 4.75
N ALA A 247 -14.90 11.49 3.79
CA ALA A 247 -13.71 11.52 2.96
C ALA A 247 -13.59 12.79 2.09
N THR A 248 -14.70 13.46 1.77
CA THR A 248 -14.67 14.72 1.02
C THR A 248 -14.22 15.92 1.87
N LEU A 249 -14.32 15.83 3.20
CA LEU A 249 -13.92 16.92 4.09
C LEU A 249 -12.39 17.08 4.21
N ASP A 250 -11.63 16.02 3.90
CA ASP A 250 -10.16 15.99 3.99
C ASP A 250 -9.44 16.54 2.74
N ILE A 251 -10.16 16.82 1.67
CA ILE A 251 -9.59 17.23 0.37
C ILE A 251 -8.61 18.42 0.48
N PRO A 252 -8.92 19.51 1.21
CA PRO A 252 -8.03 20.67 1.29
C PRO A 252 -6.65 20.34 1.90
N LEU A 253 -6.62 19.53 2.95
CA LEU A 253 -5.37 19.16 3.65
C LEU A 253 -4.45 18.31 2.76
N ARG A 254 -5.05 17.39 2.00
CA ARG A 254 -4.33 16.47 1.11
C ARG A 254 -3.72 17.15 -0.10
N TRP A 255 -4.27 18.27 -0.53
CA TRP A 255 -3.70 19.06 -1.61
C TRP A 255 -2.31 19.64 -1.23
N VAL A 256 -2.13 20.01 0.04
CA VAL A 256 -0.84 20.51 0.56
C VAL A 256 0.21 19.38 0.57
N THR A 257 -0.15 18.20 1.09
CA THR A 257 0.77 17.05 1.13
C THR A 257 1.17 16.57 -0.25
N LYS A 258 0.23 16.52 -1.22
CA LYS A 258 0.54 16.18 -2.62
C LYS A 258 1.55 17.16 -3.27
N LYS A 259 1.53 18.44 -2.88
CA LYS A 259 2.54 19.42 -3.33
C LYS A 259 3.91 19.14 -2.72
N MET A 260 3.97 18.72 -1.46
CA MET A 260 5.24 18.40 -0.78
C MET A 260 5.89 17.16 -1.38
N ASP A 261 5.13 16.08 -1.61
CA ASP A 261 5.61 14.85 -2.25
C ASP A 261 6.21 15.15 -3.63
N ASN A 262 5.49 15.96 -4.43
CA ASN A 262 5.99 16.38 -5.75
C ASN A 262 7.27 17.24 -5.69
N ALA A 263 7.45 18.03 -4.65
CA ALA A 263 8.67 18.82 -4.45
C ALA A 263 9.86 17.92 -4.09
N ALA A 264 9.63 16.86 -3.31
CA ALA A 264 10.64 15.88 -2.95
C ALA A 264 11.11 15.09 -4.20
N ASP A 265 10.18 14.53 -4.98
CA ASP A 265 10.52 13.83 -6.25
C ASP A 265 11.31 14.75 -7.20
N ARG A 266 10.86 15.99 -7.35
CA ARG A 266 11.58 16.98 -8.17
C ARG A 266 13.00 17.24 -7.68
N ALA A 267 13.21 17.32 -6.38
CA ALA A 267 14.52 17.56 -5.79
C ALA A 267 15.47 16.38 -6.04
N ILE A 268 14.99 15.16 -5.92
CA ILE A 268 15.76 13.93 -6.20
C ILE A 268 16.13 13.89 -7.68
N VAL A 269 15.17 13.96 -8.58
CA VAL A 269 15.40 13.92 -10.04
C VAL A 269 16.31 15.04 -10.49
N THR A 270 16.18 16.26 -9.93
CA THR A 270 17.07 17.39 -10.26
C THR A 270 18.53 17.10 -9.87
N LYS A 271 18.77 16.48 -8.70
CA LYS A 271 20.14 16.09 -8.28
C LYS A 271 20.73 15.02 -9.19
N MET A 272 19.94 13.99 -9.52
CA MET A 272 20.35 12.92 -10.42
C MET A 272 20.68 13.46 -11.81
N TYR A 273 19.81 14.29 -12.37
CA TYR A 273 20.01 14.92 -13.67
C TYR A 273 21.27 15.79 -13.70
N LYS A 274 21.51 16.57 -12.64
CA LYS A 274 22.72 17.40 -12.54
C LYS A 274 23.99 16.54 -12.52
N GLU A 275 24.03 15.47 -11.73
CA GLU A 275 25.15 14.55 -11.68
C GLU A 275 25.37 13.88 -13.04
N LEU A 276 24.29 13.45 -13.72
CA LEU A 276 24.35 12.86 -15.06
C LEU A 276 24.99 13.82 -16.09
N GLN A 277 24.61 15.10 -16.08
CA GLN A 277 25.15 16.12 -16.97
C GLN A 277 26.63 16.42 -16.67
N GLU A 278 27.05 16.38 -15.41
CA GLU A 278 28.42 16.68 -14.99
C GLU A 278 29.39 15.51 -15.21
N THR A 279 28.93 14.26 -15.01
CA THR A 279 29.81 13.08 -14.94
C THR A 279 29.50 12.00 -15.97
N GLY A 280 28.38 12.11 -16.68
CA GLY A 280 27.90 11.10 -17.63
C GLY A 280 27.27 9.85 -16.96
N LYS A 281 27.17 9.79 -15.63
CA LYS A 281 26.52 8.71 -14.87
C LYS A 281 25.99 9.22 -13.54
N VAL A 282 25.10 8.46 -12.92
CA VAL A 282 24.50 8.77 -11.62
C VAL A 282 24.93 7.70 -10.60
N ILE A 283 25.66 8.10 -9.58
CA ILE A 283 26.16 7.22 -8.51
C ILE A 283 25.84 7.81 -7.14
N LYS A 284 26.26 9.07 -6.91
CA LYS A 284 26.15 9.71 -5.59
C LYS A 284 24.73 10.12 -5.26
N SER A 285 24.01 10.61 -6.25
CA SER A 285 22.62 11.10 -6.09
C SER A 285 21.56 10.04 -6.32
N LEU A 286 21.94 8.78 -6.59
CA LEU A 286 20.97 7.67 -6.59
C LEU A 286 20.21 7.64 -5.26
N PRO A 287 18.90 7.38 -5.27
CA PRO A 287 18.13 7.04 -4.07
C PRO A 287 18.73 5.85 -3.31
N ASP A 288 18.38 5.70 -2.05
CA ASP A 288 18.97 4.65 -1.18
C ASP A 288 18.53 3.24 -1.60
N ASP A 289 17.32 3.09 -2.12
CA ASP A 289 16.78 1.87 -2.72
C ASP A 289 17.61 1.44 -3.93
N ASP A 290 17.80 2.33 -4.92
CA ASP A 290 18.61 2.08 -6.10
C ASP A 290 20.05 1.72 -5.75
N LYS A 291 20.65 2.42 -4.77
CA LYS A 291 21.99 2.09 -4.25
C LYS A 291 22.06 0.70 -3.64
N ALA A 292 21.04 0.34 -2.86
CA ALA A 292 20.98 -0.95 -2.18
C ALA A 292 20.85 -2.10 -3.20
N ILE A 293 19.93 -2.00 -4.17
CA ILE A 293 19.77 -2.99 -5.23
C ILE A 293 21.04 -3.11 -6.05
N ARG A 294 21.60 -1.99 -6.51
CA ARG A 294 22.83 -1.94 -7.30
C ARG A 294 24.01 -2.61 -6.59
N LYS A 295 24.15 -2.39 -5.28
CA LYS A 295 25.20 -3.02 -4.46
C LYS A 295 25.01 -4.54 -4.35
N VAL A 296 23.78 -5.00 -4.10
CA VAL A 296 23.48 -6.43 -3.96
C VAL A 296 23.61 -7.12 -5.31
N HIS A 297 23.16 -6.51 -6.39
CA HIS A 297 23.30 -7.01 -7.76
C HIS A 297 24.77 -7.13 -8.18
N ALA A 298 25.60 -6.11 -7.91
CA ALA A 298 27.03 -6.16 -8.17
C ALA A 298 27.70 -7.36 -7.47
N ARG A 299 27.32 -7.65 -6.23
CA ARG A 299 27.85 -8.76 -5.47
C ARG A 299 27.33 -10.12 -5.96
N ASP A 300 26.01 -10.26 -6.12
CA ASP A 300 25.33 -11.55 -6.33
C ASP A 300 25.37 -11.98 -7.80
N VAL A 301 25.24 -11.04 -8.75
CA VAL A 301 25.13 -11.31 -10.19
C VAL A 301 26.46 -11.02 -10.90
N LEU A 302 26.96 -9.78 -10.80
CA LEU A 302 28.18 -9.37 -11.50
C LEU A 302 29.47 -9.93 -10.85
N ARG A 303 29.38 -10.44 -9.62
CA ARG A 303 30.52 -10.99 -8.87
C ARG A 303 31.68 -10.01 -8.71
N MET A 304 31.39 -8.70 -8.59
CA MET A 304 32.39 -7.67 -8.44
C MET A 304 32.07 -6.71 -7.28
N PRO A 305 33.08 -6.11 -6.64
CA PRO A 305 32.88 -5.03 -5.69
C PRO A 305 32.23 -3.82 -6.34
N ILE A 306 31.38 -3.11 -5.59
CA ILE A 306 30.66 -1.92 -6.09
C ILE A 306 31.62 -0.82 -6.52
N GLU A 307 32.77 -0.68 -5.85
CA GLU A 307 33.80 0.31 -6.18
C GLU A 307 34.35 0.11 -7.59
N LYS A 308 34.53 -1.15 -8.02
CA LYS A 308 34.95 -1.46 -9.40
C LYS A 308 33.87 -1.14 -10.43
N LEU A 309 32.59 -1.35 -10.08
CA LEU A 309 31.48 -0.98 -10.94
C LEU A 309 31.42 0.55 -11.09
N ASP A 310 31.70 1.30 -10.02
CA ASP A 310 31.72 2.76 -10.03
C ASP A 310 32.86 3.35 -10.90
N GLU A 311 33.97 2.63 -11.00
CA GLU A 311 35.13 3.03 -11.82
C GLU A 311 34.93 2.80 -13.33
N LEU A 312 33.95 1.98 -13.74
CA LEU A 312 33.70 1.75 -15.16
C LEU A 312 33.37 3.06 -15.86
N PRO A 313 33.90 3.32 -17.08
CA PRO A 313 33.58 4.53 -17.81
C PRO A 313 32.06 4.59 -18.10
N PRO A 314 31.47 5.81 -18.12
CA PRO A 314 30.08 5.95 -18.54
C PRO A 314 29.95 5.45 -19.98
N ARG A 315 28.88 4.71 -20.26
CA ARG A 315 28.58 4.34 -21.64
C ARG A 315 28.26 5.61 -22.44
N PRO A 316 28.68 5.69 -23.71
CA PRO A 316 28.38 6.86 -24.52
C PRO A 316 26.85 7.07 -24.59
N THR A 317 26.38 8.18 -24.06
CA THR A 317 24.99 8.63 -24.25
C THR A 317 24.81 8.90 -25.74
N GLY A 318 23.92 8.17 -26.40
CA GLY A 318 23.57 8.42 -27.80
C GLY A 318 23.92 7.34 -28.80
N THR A 319 24.52 6.23 -28.44
CA THR A 319 24.46 5.03 -29.28
C THR A 319 23.06 4.46 -29.20
N LYS A 320 22.19 4.88 -30.13
CA LYS A 320 20.96 4.12 -30.39
C LYS A 320 21.37 2.69 -30.65
N HIS A 321 21.24 1.82 -29.66
CA HIS A 321 21.40 0.40 -29.88
C HIS A 321 20.33 0.02 -30.87
N THR A 322 20.74 -0.38 -32.09
CA THR A 322 19.86 -1.13 -32.96
C THR A 322 19.39 -2.32 -32.14
N PRO A 323 18.08 -2.52 -31.92
CA PRO A 323 17.58 -3.62 -31.10
C PRO A 323 18.23 -4.90 -31.64
N ARG A 324 18.98 -5.62 -30.83
CA ARG A 324 19.38 -6.97 -31.16
C ARG A 324 18.08 -7.76 -31.07
N ILE A 325 17.44 -7.97 -32.23
CA ILE A 325 16.34 -8.92 -32.36
C ILE A 325 16.94 -10.24 -31.92
N ILE A 326 16.69 -10.64 -30.69
CA ILE A 326 16.83 -12.01 -30.24
C ILE A 326 15.65 -12.69 -30.91
N GLU A 327 15.87 -13.21 -32.12
CA GLU A 327 14.95 -14.17 -32.69
C GLU A 327 14.82 -15.26 -31.64
N PRO A 328 13.58 -15.58 -31.18
CA PRO A 328 13.41 -16.74 -30.33
C PRO A 328 14.00 -17.93 -31.12
N ASP A 329 14.83 -18.71 -30.46
CA ASP A 329 15.32 -19.98 -30.98
C ASP A 329 14.10 -20.85 -31.26
N VAL A 330 13.55 -20.69 -32.45
CA VAL A 330 12.48 -21.54 -32.95
C VAL A 330 13.17 -22.84 -33.33
N GLU A 331 13.26 -23.72 -32.36
CA GLU A 331 13.51 -25.11 -32.65
C GLU A 331 12.54 -25.53 -33.75
N GLN A 332 13.07 -25.75 -34.94
CA GLN A 332 12.29 -26.12 -36.12
C GLN A 332 11.63 -27.49 -35.81
N VAL A 333 10.43 -27.44 -35.24
CA VAL A 333 9.55 -28.61 -35.26
C VAL A 333 9.09 -28.75 -36.72
N GLU A 334 9.67 -29.66 -37.45
CA GLU A 334 9.19 -30.06 -38.77
C GLU A 334 7.67 -30.35 -38.68
N PRO A 335 6.86 -29.69 -39.52
CA PRO A 335 5.43 -29.96 -39.50
C PRO A 335 5.18 -31.43 -39.92
N ALA A 336 4.52 -32.20 -39.05
CA ALA A 336 4.05 -33.53 -39.38
C ALA A 336 3.14 -33.45 -40.64
N PRO A 337 3.22 -34.45 -41.56
CA PRO A 337 2.48 -34.41 -42.80
C PRO A 337 0.97 -34.36 -42.55
N ILE A 338 0.35 -33.37 -43.13
CA ILE A 338 -1.12 -33.19 -43.11
C ILE A 338 -1.72 -34.35 -43.90
N GLN A 339 -2.42 -35.25 -43.22
CA GLN A 339 -3.33 -36.17 -43.85
C GLN A 339 -4.55 -35.40 -44.35
N GLU A 340 -4.73 -35.36 -45.65
CA GLU A 340 -5.95 -34.83 -46.29
C GLU A 340 -7.16 -35.62 -45.77
N ALA A 341 -7.99 -34.99 -44.96
CA ALA A 341 -9.29 -35.50 -44.59
C ALA A 341 -10.25 -35.23 -45.72
N GLU A 342 -10.81 -36.28 -46.25
CA GLU A 342 -11.82 -36.33 -47.27
C GLU A 342 -13.04 -35.47 -46.90
N VAL A 343 -13.34 -34.48 -47.74
CA VAL A 343 -14.45 -33.53 -47.54
C VAL A 343 -15.76 -34.25 -47.88
N ALA A 344 -16.60 -34.50 -46.90
CA ALA A 344 -17.99 -34.90 -47.12
C ALA A 344 -18.83 -33.69 -47.54
N PRO A 345 -19.82 -33.86 -48.48
CA PRO A 345 -20.57 -32.73 -49.05
C PRO A 345 -21.55 -32.10 -48.05
N GLU A 346 -21.62 -30.77 -48.08
CA GLU A 346 -22.57 -29.95 -47.31
C GLU A 346 -24.02 -30.32 -47.64
N PRO A 347 -24.92 -30.34 -46.63
CA PRO A 347 -26.35 -30.42 -46.88
C PRO A 347 -26.95 -29.06 -47.26
N VAL A 348 -27.74 -29.06 -48.32
CA VAL A 348 -28.45 -27.96 -48.92
C VAL A 348 -29.41 -27.28 -47.91
N ALA A 349 -29.38 -25.95 -47.85
CA ALA A 349 -30.25 -25.11 -47.04
C ALA A 349 -31.74 -25.33 -47.30
N ALA A 350 -32.51 -25.59 -46.26
CA ALA A 350 -33.96 -25.54 -46.27
C ALA A 350 -34.46 -24.13 -45.91
N ALA A 351 -35.52 -23.69 -46.62
CA ALA A 351 -36.14 -22.39 -46.53
C ALA A 351 -36.82 -22.12 -45.16
N PRO A 352 -37.05 -20.83 -44.80
CA PRO A 352 -37.50 -20.46 -43.46
C PRO A 352 -38.97 -20.79 -43.25
N ALA A 353 -39.29 -21.33 -42.08
CA ALA A 353 -40.67 -21.54 -41.63
C ALA A 353 -41.18 -20.31 -40.89
N GLU A 354 -42.44 -20.01 -41.14
CA GLU A 354 -43.29 -18.93 -40.69
C GLU A 354 -43.41 -18.84 -39.16
N GLU A 355 -43.27 -17.63 -38.58
CA GLU A 355 -43.47 -17.32 -37.18
C GLU A 355 -44.90 -17.54 -36.72
N ALA A 356 -45.12 -18.27 -35.64
CA ALA A 356 -46.37 -18.35 -34.91
C ALA A 356 -46.37 -17.36 -33.73
N PRO A 357 -47.49 -16.71 -33.37
CA PRO A 357 -47.52 -15.63 -32.39
C PRO A 357 -47.40 -16.13 -30.95
N LEU A 358 -46.70 -15.34 -30.15
CA LEU A 358 -46.53 -15.51 -28.71
C LEU A 358 -47.85 -15.26 -27.94
N PRO A 359 -48.16 -16.02 -26.88
CA PRO A 359 -49.30 -15.74 -26.02
C PRO A 359 -48.99 -14.61 -25.01
N GLU A 360 -50.01 -13.77 -24.76
CA GLU A 360 -50.01 -12.67 -23.79
C GLU A 360 -49.84 -13.19 -22.34
N PRO A 361 -49.21 -12.41 -21.43
CA PRO A 361 -49.03 -12.81 -20.06
C PRO A 361 -50.33 -12.64 -19.24
N ALA A 362 -50.70 -13.67 -18.52
CA ALA A 362 -51.79 -13.65 -17.55
C ALA A 362 -51.42 -12.79 -16.31
N VAL A 363 -52.35 -11.93 -15.94
CA VAL A 363 -52.29 -11.10 -14.72
C VAL A 363 -52.67 -11.96 -13.52
N ASP A 364 -51.76 -12.24 -12.63
CA ASP A 364 -52.02 -12.85 -11.36
C ASP A 364 -52.19 -11.79 -10.26
N THR A 365 -53.34 -11.86 -9.62
CA THR A 365 -53.81 -11.01 -8.52
C THR A 365 -53.09 -11.33 -7.22
N VAL A 366 -52.59 -10.25 -6.56
CA VAL A 366 -51.97 -10.26 -5.22
C VAL A 366 -53.06 -10.50 -4.15
N PRO A 367 -52.91 -11.43 -3.20
CA PRO A 367 -53.73 -11.46 -1.99
C PRO A 367 -53.11 -10.58 -0.89
N GLU A 368 -54.03 -9.90 -0.19
CA GLU A 368 -53.87 -9.01 0.96
C GLU A 368 -53.34 -9.78 2.22
N PRO A 369 -52.52 -9.17 3.10
CA PRO A 369 -51.95 -9.88 4.23
C PRO A 369 -52.89 -9.94 5.42
N GLU A 370 -53.09 -11.15 5.96
CA GLU A 370 -53.80 -11.38 7.22
C GLU A 370 -52.94 -11.00 8.45
N ALA A 371 -53.62 -10.48 9.44
CA ALA A 371 -53.12 -9.97 10.72
C ALA A 371 -52.53 -11.05 11.61
N VAL A 372 -51.40 -10.77 12.24
CA VAL A 372 -50.74 -11.61 13.27
C VAL A 372 -51.24 -11.23 14.66
N PRO A 373 -51.61 -12.19 15.54
CA PRO A 373 -51.90 -11.89 16.95
C PRO A 373 -50.62 -11.87 17.79
N ALA A 374 -50.56 -10.91 18.72
CA ALA A 374 -49.54 -10.74 19.73
C ALA A 374 -49.49 -11.93 20.69
N ILE A 375 -48.30 -12.41 21.04
CA ILE A 375 -48.08 -13.32 22.18
C ILE A 375 -47.09 -12.66 23.13
N VAL A 376 -47.55 -12.69 24.38
CA VAL A 376 -47.03 -12.13 25.63
C VAL A 376 -45.76 -12.85 26.08
N ALA A 377 -44.93 -12.10 26.79
CA ALA A 377 -43.74 -12.54 27.50
C ALA A 377 -44.04 -13.64 28.54
N ASP A 378 -43.16 -14.58 28.75
CA ASP A 378 -42.59 -14.88 30.09
C ASP A 378 -41.53 -16.00 30.03
N THR A 379 -40.62 -15.89 30.97
CA THR A 379 -39.72 -16.89 31.58
C THR A 379 -38.29 -17.03 31.06
N GLU A 380 -37.39 -16.51 31.91
CA GLU A 380 -36.01 -16.95 32.06
C GLU A 380 -35.93 -18.44 32.45
N PRO A 381 -34.87 -19.14 32.11
CA PRO A 381 -34.38 -20.23 32.93
C PRO A 381 -32.98 -20.00 33.51
N GLU A 382 -32.90 -20.44 34.72
CA GLU A 382 -31.82 -20.54 35.68
C GLU A 382 -30.45 -21.00 35.11
N VAL A 383 -29.43 -20.44 35.77
CA VAL A 383 -28.02 -20.73 35.65
C VAL A 383 -27.71 -22.10 36.27
N ASP A 384 -27.06 -22.99 35.54
CA ASP A 384 -26.43 -24.19 36.10
C ASP A 384 -24.91 -23.95 36.16
N GLU A 385 -24.39 -23.88 37.39
CA GLU A 385 -22.96 -23.75 37.70
C GLU A 385 -22.28 -25.11 37.63
N THR A 386 -21.23 -25.22 36.81
CA THR A 386 -20.19 -26.24 37.04
C THR A 386 -18.80 -25.68 36.75
N PRO A 387 -17.76 -26.02 37.51
CA PRO A 387 -16.66 -25.12 37.85
C PRO A 387 -15.55 -25.08 36.80
N ALA A 388 -15.10 -23.85 36.50
CA ALA A 388 -13.95 -23.55 35.69
C ALA A 388 -12.64 -23.92 36.41
N ALA A 389 -11.79 -24.62 35.69
CA ALA A 389 -10.39 -24.81 36.04
C ALA A 389 -9.66 -23.46 36.14
N SER A 390 -8.94 -23.31 37.24
CA SER A 390 -8.13 -22.16 37.58
C SER A 390 -7.13 -21.80 36.45
N ARG A 391 -7.30 -20.61 35.90
CA ARG A 391 -6.21 -19.86 35.27
C ARG A 391 -5.82 -18.76 36.25
N ASP A 392 -4.54 -18.71 36.56
CA ASP A 392 -3.96 -17.67 37.41
C ASP A 392 -4.38 -16.29 36.92
N PRO A 393 -4.75 -15.35 37.82
CA PRO A 393 -5.06 -14.00 37.46
C PRO A 393 -3.77 -13.33 36.96
N VAL A 394 -3.76 -12.95 35.67
CA VAL A 394 -2.84 -11.92 35.21
C VAL A 394 -3.12 -10.71 36.08
N ILE A 395 -2.18 -10.40 36.95
CA ILE A 395 -2.18 -9.19 37.76
C ILE A 395 -2.18 -8.04 36.77
N VAL A 396 -3.35 -7.42 36.57
CA VAL A 396 -3.43 -6.07 36.01
C VAL A 396 -2.81 -5.20 37.10
N SER A 397 -1.50 -4.94 36.94
CA SER A 397 -0.79 -3.95 37.73
C SER A 397 -1.60 -2.66 37.65
N ALA A 398 -2.05 -2.16 38.79
CA ALA A 398 -2.57 -0.81 38.91
C ALA A 398 -1.58 0.11 38.17
N ALA A 399 -2.07 0.91 37.24
CA ALA A 399 -1.23 1.83 36.47
C ALA A 399 -0.43 2.66 37.48
N SER A 400 0.88 2.40 37.59
CA SER A 400 1.75 3.19 38.46
C SER A 400 1.82 4.57 37.81
N GLU A 401 1.60 5.62 38.61
CA GLU A 401 1.72 6.99 38.15
C GLU A 401 3.15 7.20 37.61
N LEU A 402 3.25 7.77 36.40
CA LEU A 402 4.54 8.11 35.80
C LEU A 402 5.19 9.24 36.61
N THR A 403 6.39 9.03 37.11
CA THR A 403 7.14 9.98 37.91
C THR A 403 8.51 10.26 37.28
N LEU A 404 9.23 11.27 37.77
CA LEU A 404 10.59 11.57 37.29
C LEU A 404 11.55 10.41 37.50
N ASP A 405 11.35 9.61 38.55
CA ASP A 405 12.21 8.46 38.90
C ASP A 405 11.79 7.17 38.19
N SER A 406 10.70 7.19 37.44
CA SER A 406 10.27 6.02 36.62
C SER A 406 11.28 5.71 35.54
N ASP A 407 11.40 4.41 35.18
CA ASP A 407 12.25 3.99 34.07
C ASP A 407 11.79 4.61 32.76
N VAL A 408 12.72 4.95 31.88
CA VAL A 408 12.40 5.57 30.57
C VAL A 408 11.53 4.71 29.68
N VAL A 409 11.52 3.39 29.89
CA VAL A 409 10.66 2.44 29.16
C VAL A 409 9.17 2.62 29.49
N ASP A 410 8.85 3.25 30.62
CA ASP A 410 7.46 3.52 31.03
C ASP A 410 6.88 4.77 30.35
N ALA A 411 7.72 5.56 29.67
CA ALA A 411 7.27 6.71 28.89
C ALA A 411 6.43 6.26 27.68
N PRO A 412 5.38 7.02 27.33
CA PRO A 412 4.62 6.79 26.10
C PRO A 412 5.56 6.71 24.88
N SER A 413 5.27 5.83 23.93
CA SER A 413 6.03 5.59 22.69
C SER A 413 7.45 5.05 22.85
N ILE A 414 7.95 4.80 24.07
CA ILE A 414 9.27 4.22 24.31
C ILE A 414 9.13 2.73 24.68
N GLY A 415 9.43 1.87 23.71
CA GLY A 415 9.47 0.43 23.94
C GLY A 415 10.85 -0.05 24.43
N PRO A 416 10.97 -1.33 24.87
CA PRO A 416 12.21 -1.87 25.45
C PRO A 416 13.46 -1.67 24.58
N LYS A 417 13.35 -1.86 23.27
CA LYS A 417 14.48 -1.65 22.34
C LYS A 417 14.91 -0.19 22.24
N THR A 418 13.98 0.75 22.34
CA THR A 418 14.27 2.19 22.36
C THR A 418 14.92 2.57 23.70
N ALA A 419 14.40 2.07 24.82
CA ALA A 419 14.98 2.26 26.14
C ALA A 419 16.42 1.73 26.22
N GLU A 420 16.70 0.55 25.67
CA GLU A 420 18.07 0.01 25.60
C GLU A 420 19.04 0.92 24.81
N ARG A 421 18.56 1.60 23.78
CA ARG A 421 19.37 2.57 23.02
C ARG A 421 19.57 3.87 23.79
N LEU A 422 18.50 4.38 24.41
CA LEU A 422 18.56 5.56 25.27
C LEU A 422 19.54 5.35 26.44
N ALA A 423 19.55 4.17 27.05
CA ALA A 423 20.48 3.83 28.10
C ALA A 423 21.96 3.90 27.67
N LYS A 424 22.29 3.64 26.40
CA LYS A 424 23.66 3.75 25.86
C LYS A 424 24.17 5.18 25.83
N ILE A 425 23.28 6.16 25.80
CA ILE A 425 23.59 7.60 25.83
C ILE A 425 23.29 8.22 27.21
N GLY A 426 23.04 7.38 28.22
CA GLY A 426 22.87 7.81 29.61
C GLY A 426 21.47 8.22 30.01
N ILE A 427 20.47 7.97 29.16
CA ILE A 427 19.05 8.27 29.43
C ILE A 427 18.37 6.99 29.91
N THR A 428 18.12 6.88 31.22
CA THR A 428 17.54 5.70 31.86
C THR A 428 16.23 5.97 32.58
N THR A 429 16.02 7.21 33.02
CA THR A 429 14.80 7.64 33.74
C THR A 429 14.01 8.67 32.96
N ILE A 430 12.79 8.93 33.41
CA ILE A 430 11.96 10.03 32.87
C ILE A 430 12.63 11.38 33.09
N ALA A 431 13.30 11.59 34.23
CA ALA A 431 14.08 12.81 34.49
C ALA A 431 15.16 13.00 33.41
N ASP A 432 15.97 11.95 33.14
CA ASP A 432 17.00 12.02 32.09
C ASP A 432 16.40 12.34 30.73
N LEU A 433 15.26 11.73 30.39
CA LEU A 433 14.55 12.00 29.13
C LEU A 433 14.12 13.46 29.01
N LEU A 434 13.56 14.04 30.09
CA LEU A 434 13.04 15.41 30.07
C LEU A 434 14.14 16.48 30.06
N ASP A 435 15.30 16.18 30.61
CA ASP A 435 16.48 17.07 30.66
C ASP A 435 17.35 16.98 29.40
N ALA A 436 17.19 15.93 28.59
CA ALA A 436 17.99 15.68 27.41
C ALA A 436 17.69 16.71 26.29
N ASN A 437 18.72 17.13 25.55
CA ASN A 437 18.55 17.94 24.35
C ASN A 437 18.11 17.02 23.18
N PRO A 438 16.96 17.28 22.53
CA PRO A 438 16.47 16.41 21.45
C PRO A 438 17.42 16.26 20.26
N MET A 439 18.11 17.35 19.87
CA MET A 439 19.04 17.36 18.74
C MET A 439 20.28 16.49 19.06
N ASP A 440 20.93 16.78 20.19
CA ASP A 440 22.15 16.09 20.62
C ASP A 440 21.86 14.60 20.88
N SER A 441 20.69 14.28 21.42
CA SER A 441 20.28 12.90 21.72
C SER A 441 19.99 12.11 20.45
N ALA A 442 19.31 12.71 19.48
CA ALA A 442 19.04 12.07 18.19
C ALA A 442 20.35 11.79 17.44
N ASP A 443 21.27 12.75 17.42
CA ASP A 443 22.60 12.61 16.82
C ASP A 443 23.43 11.52 17.51
N ALA A 444 23.41 11.47 18.84
CA ALA A 444 24.14 10.46 19.61
C ALA A 444 23.60 9.04 19.44
N LEU A 445 22.30 8.90 19.17
CA LEU A 445 21.67 7.60 18.87
C LEU A 445 22.02 7.07 17.49
N ASP A 446 22.40 7.94 16.56
CA ASP A 446 22.79 7.62 15.17
C ASP A 446 21.84 6.59 14.50
N THR A 447 20.54 6.82 14.66
CA THR A 447 19.49 5.95 14.09
C THR A 447 18.64 6.78 13.18
N GLY A 448 18.59 6.48 11.88
CA GLY A 448 17.86 7.28 10.88
C GLY A 448 16.35 7.44 11.10
N TYR A 449 15.77 6.80 12.14
CA TYR A 449 14.34 6.85 12.46
C TYR A 449 14.02 7.54 13.80
N ILE A 450 15.01 7.83 14.65
CA ILE A 450 14.81 8.66 15.84
C ILE A 450 15.30 10.06 15.48
N THR A 451 14.34 10.96 15.25
CA THR A 451 14.63 12.35 14.89
C THR A 451 14.51 13.26 16.12
N PRO A 452 15.07 14.48 16.09
CA PRO A 452 14.84 15.46 17.15
C PRO A 452 13.36 15.70 17.45
N GLU A 453 12.52 15.69 16.43
CA GLU A 453 11.07 15.88 16.54
C GLU A 453 10.43 14.71 17.31
N SER A 454 10.75 13.45 16.95
CA SER A 454 10.24 12.28 17.66
C SER A 454 10.72 12.24 19.12
N PHE A 455 11.92 12.71 19.38
CA PHE A 455 12.45 12.82 20.74
C PHE A 455 11.69 13.90 21.56
N ALA A 456 11.40 15.06 20.96
CA ALA A 456 10.58 16.10 21.57
C ALA A 456 9.15 15.62 21.83
N ASP A 457 8.58 14.81 20.92
CA ASP A 457 7.27 14.19 21.11
C ASP A 457 7.24 13.28 22.35
N TRP A 458 8.27 12.46 22.56
CA TRP A 458 8.38 11.62 23.76
C TRP A 458 8.45 12.44 25.05
N GLN A 459 9.18 13.56 25.04
CA GLN A 459 9.25 14.46 26.18
C GLN A 459 7.88 15.09 26.50
N ASP A 460 7.14 15.56 25.47
CA ASP A 460 5.84 16.18 25.67
C ASP A 460 4.80 15.15 26.10
N GLN A 461 4.85 13.93 25.55
CA GLN A 461 4.02 12.81 25.98
C GLN A 461 4.28 12.43 27.44
N ALA A 462 5.53 12.38 27.87
CA ALA A 462 5.89 12.12 29.26
C ALA A 462 5.37 13.21 30.20
N ARG A 463 5.54 14.50 29.84
CA ARG A 463 5.02 15.66 30.61
C ARG A 463 3.49 15.61 30.75
N LEU A 464 2.78 15.36 29.65
CA LEU A 464 1.31 15.26 29.68
C LEU A 464 0.83 14.07 30.49
N LYS A 465 1.48 12.90 30.39
CA LYS A 465 1.13 11.71 31.15
C LYS A 465 1.34 11.89 32.65
N MET A 466 2.40 12.59 33.03
CA MET A 466 2.65 12.95 34.45
C MET A 466 1.61 13.98 34.96
N ALA A 467 1.24 14.96 34.15
CA ALA A 467 0.24 15.96 34.51
C ALA A 467 -1.20 15.40 34.56
N LEU A 468 -1.52 14.42 33.71
CA LEU A 468 -2.82 13.80 33.56
C LEU A 468 -2.71 12.27 33.70
N PRO A 469 -2.48 11.74 34.93
CA PRO A 469 -2.21 10.31 35.14
C PRO A 469 -3.37 9.39 34.75
N SER A 470 -4.59 9.90 34.75
CA SER A 470 -5.81 9.16 34.36
C SER A 470 -5.98 8.98 32.85
N LEU A 471 -5.29 9.74 32.01
CA LEU A 471 -5.30 9.53 30.56
C LEU A 471 -4.60 8.21 30.20
N ARG A 472 -5.18 7.49 29.25
CA ARG A 472 -4.53 6.31 28.67
C ARG A 472 -3.29 6.74 27.89
N VAL A 473 -2.31 5.88 27.73
CA VAL A 473 -1.08 6.17 26.98
C VAL A 473 -1.41 6.64 25.56
N HIS A 474 -2.31 5.97 24.86
CA HIS A 474 -2.67 6.35 23.50
C HIS A 474 -3.41 7.70 23.40
N ASP A 475 -4.16 8.10 24.44
CA ASP A 475 -4.83 9.42 24.45
C ASP A 475 -3.77 10.54 24.48
N VAL A 476 -2.74 10.36 25.32
CA VAL A 476 -1.61 11.29 25.39
C VAL A 476 -0.86 11.37 24.06
N GLN A 477 -0.64 10.24 23.41
CA GLN A 477 -0.01 10.17 22.10
C GLN A 477 -0.84 10.89 21.03
N ILE A 478 -2.16 10.74 21.06
CA ILE A 478 -3.09 11.46 20.16
C ILE A 478 -3.04 12.96 20.42
N LEU A 479 -3.06 13.39 21.68
CA LEU A 479 -3.01 14.82 22.04
C LEU A 479 -1.73 15.47 21.50
N VAL A 480 -0.57 14.88 21.76
CA VAL A 480 0.72 15.43 21.27
C VAL A 480 0.79 15.42 19.75
N GLY A 481 0.41 14.33 19.11
CA GLY A 481 0.40 14.23 17.66
C GLY A 481 -0.62 15.17 16.99
N ALA A 482 -1.72 15.51 17.68
CA ALA A 482 -2.68 16.51 17.24
C ALA A 482 -2.23 17.96 17.50
N GLY A 483 -1.04 18.16 18.09
CA GLY A 483 -0.46 19.48 18.36
C GLY A 483 -0.78 20.07 19.73
N TYR A 484 -1.49 19.34 20.61
CA TYR A 484 -1.82 19.76 21.98
C TYR A 484 -0.76 19.22 22.95
N ARG A 485 0.38 19.88 22.99
CA ARG A 485 1.65 19.40 23.58
C ARG A 485 1.83 19.74 25.07
N SER A 486 0.90 20.48 25.69
CA SER A 486 0.98 20.89 27.09
C SER A 486 -0.38 20.85 27.78
N LEU A 487 -0.37 20.75 29.11
CA LEU A 487 -1.57 20.80 29.93
C LEU A 487 -2.42 22.05 29.63
N GLU A 488 -1.77 23.20 29.52
CA GLU A 488 -2.43 24.49 29.20
C GLU A 488 -3.09 24.46 27.82
N ALA A 489 -2.40 23.88 26.80
CA ALA A 489 -2.97 23.77 25.46
C ALA A 489 -4.22 22.90 25.44
N VAL A 490 -4.26 21.80 26.22
CA VAL A 490 -5.44 20.93 26.33
C VAL A 490 -6.56 21.63 27.12
N ALA A 491 -6.24 22.27 28.25
CA ALA A 491 -7.24 22.97 29.08
C ALA A 491 -7.95 24.11 28.35
N ASN A 492 -7.22 24.83 27.48
CA ASN A 492 -7.76 25.95 26.70
C ASN A 492 -8.30 25.55 25.32
N ALA A 493 -8.31 24.25 24.98
CA ALA A 493 -8.77 23.78 23.70
C ALA A 493 -10.29 23.97 23.53
N SER A 494 -10.72 24.32 22.31
CA SER A 494 -12.09 24.15 21.88
C SER A 494 -12.35 22.65 21.59
N ALA A 495 -13.41 22.07 22.17
CA ALA A 495 -13.73 20.66 21.96
C ALA A 495 -13.85 20.29 20.47
N SER A 496 -14.46 21.15 19.65
CA SER A 496 -14.61 20.94 18.22
C SER A 496 -13.27 20.99 17.45
N GLU A 497 -12.35 21.88 17.86
CA GLU A 497 -11.02 21.99 17.23
C GLU A 497 -10.12 20.84 17.67
N LEU A 498 -10.14 20.47 18.95
CA LEU A 498 -9.37 19.35 19.46
C LEU A 498 -9.86 18.02 18.84
N LEU A 499 -11.18 17.80 18.75
CA LEU A 499 -11.73 16.63 18.07
C LEU A 499 -11.25 16.55 16.61
N LYS A 500 -11.36 17.68 15.91
CA LYS A 500 -10.92 17.78 14.51
C LYS A 500 -9.43 17.50 14.34
N ALA A 501 -8.59 18.07 15.20
CA ALA A 501 -7.13 17.86 15.17
C ALA A 501 -6.76 16.40 15.53
N SER A 502 -7.41 15.83 16.56
CA SER A 502 -7.22 14.44 16.96
C SER A 502 -7.63 13.47 15.85
N MET A 503 -8.78 13.71 15.21
CA MET A 503 -9.22 12.90 14.07
C MET A 503 -8.27 13.01 12.88
N ALA A 504 -7.73 14.20 12.61
CA ALA A 504 -6.75 14.39 11.56
C ALA A 504 -5.43 13.64 11.88
N PHE A 505 -4.98 13.67 13.13
CA PHE A 505 -3.80 12.91 13.56
C PHE A 505 -4.03 11.40 13.49
N VAL A 506 -5.17 10.90 13.98
CA VAL A 506 -5.54 9.48 13.94
C VAL A 506 -5.48 8.88 12.53
N GLU A 507 -5.66 9.70 11.51
CA GLU A 507 -5.52 9.29 10.12
C GLU A 507 -4.07 9.21 9.63
N THR A 508 -3.08 9.65 10.40
CA THR A 508 -1.67 9.57 10.03
C THR A 508 -1.11 8.15 10.17
N PRO A 509 -0.07 7.77 9.41
CA PRO A 509 0.62 6.50 9.59
C PRO A 509 1.19 6.32 10.99
N GLU A 510 1.64 7.39 11.61
CA GLU A 510 2.17 7.39 12.97
C GLU A 510 1.10 7.03 14.00
N ALA A 511 -0.04 7.69 13.94
CA ALA A 511 -1.16 7.41 14.83
C ALA A 511 -1.64 5.95 14.74
N ARG A 512 -1.58 5.34 13.57
CA ARG A 512 -1.99 3.94 13.38
C ARG A 512 -1.12 2.94 14.11
N ARG A 513 0.16 3.26 14.30
CA ARG A 513 1.07 2.44 15.12
C ARG A 513 0.72 2.54 16.61
N ILE A 514 0.20 3.70 17.01
CA ILE A 514 -0.17 4.03 18.39
C ILE A 514 -1.53 3.43 18.75
N ILE A 515 -2.50 3.54 17.83
CA ILE A 515 -3.92 3.19 18.06
C ILE A 515 -4.21 1.74 17.68
N SER A 516 -3.22 0.89 17.44
CA SER A 516 -3.45 -0.50 17.04
C SER A 516 -4.37 -1.21 18.05
N GLY A 517 -5.66 -1.36 17.70
CA GLY A 517 -6.68 -1.99 18.53
C GLY A 517 -7.56 -1.07 19.36
N SER A 518 -7.38 0.25 19.32
CA SER A 518 -8.23 1.24 19.98
C SER A 518 -9.12 1.99 18.96
N SER A 519 -10.29 2.47 19.41
CA SER A 519 -11.14 3.36 18.60
C SER A 519 -10.55 4.78 18.57
N ALA A 520 -10.80 5.53 17.49
CA ALA A 520 -10.55 6.95 17.45
C ALA A 520 -11.36 7.67 18.55
N PRO A 521 -10.84 8.78 19.14
CA PRO A 521 -11.55 9.50 20.18
C PRO A 521 -12.86 10.07 19.65
N ASP A 522 -13.88 10.02 20.49
CA ASP A 522 -15.17 10.64 20.24
C ASP A 522 -15.32 11.98 20.98
N ALA A 523 -16.47 12.64 20.79
CA ALA A 523 -16.70 13.95 21.38
C ALA A 523 -16.76 13.91 22.92
N GLU A 524 -17.25 12.80 23.51
CA GLU A 524 -17.34 12.63 24.96
C GLU A 524 -15.94 12.42 25.58
N GLU A 525 -15.09 11.66 24.94
CA GLU A 525 -13.67 11.51 25.33
C GLU A 525 -12.93 12.83 25.26
N ILE A 526 -13.12 13.61 24.20
CA ILE A 526 -12.49 14.95 24.05
C ILE A 526 -12.94 15.91 25.16
N ASP A 527 -14.24 15.97 25.46
CA ASP A 527 -14.75 16.80 26.55
C ASP A 527 -14.20 16.35 27.92
N SER A 528 -14.04 15.04 28.13
CA SER A 528 -13.40 14.47 29.31
C SER A 528 -11.93 14.89 29.45
N TRP A 529 -11.15 14.83 28.36
CA TRP A 529 -9.73 15.25 28.37
C TRP A 529 -9.56 16.72 28.71
N ILE A 530 -10.42 17.59 28.14
CA ILE A 530 -10.41 19.04 28.43
C ILE A 530 -10.83 19.28 29.89
N GLY A 531 -11.84 18.55 30.38
CA GLY A 531 -12.29 18.61 31.77
C GLY A 531 -11.16 18.27 32.74
N MET A 532 -10.53 17.12 32.55
CA MET A 532 -9.38 16.68 33.37
C MET A 532 -8.23 17.69 33.36
N ALA A 533 -7.94 18.30 32.20
CA ALA A 533 -6.88 19.29 32.10
C ALA A 533 -7.22 20.59 32.83
N LYS A 534 -8.48 21.01 32.84
CA LYS A 534 -8.97 22.18 33.60
C LYS A 534 -8.97 21.98 35.12
N ASP A 535 -9.20 20.75 35.55
CA ASP A 535 -9.24 20.42 37.00
C ASP A 535 -7.85 20.40 37.64
N VAL A 536 -6.79 20.20 36.84
CA VAL A 536 -5.38 20.15 37.28
C VAL A 536 -4.66 21.48 37.10
N GLY A 537 -5.04 22.32 36.15
CA GLY A 537 -4.43 23.63 35.85
C GLY A 537 -5.17 24.76 36.52
#